data_882bd71a7e46842344b580fd4ccdeb05
#
_entry.id   882bd71a7e46842344b580fd4ccdeb05
#
_cell.length_a   1.000
_cell.length_b   1.000
_cell.length_c   1.000
_cell.angle_alpha   90.00
_cell.angle_beta   90.00
_cell.angle_gamma   90.00
#
_symmetry.space_group_name_H-M   'P 1'
#
loop_
_entity.id
_entity.type
_entity.pdbx_description
1 polymer ?
#
loop_
_entity_poly.entity_id
_entity_poly.type
_entity_poly.pdbx_seq_one_letter_code
_entity_poly.pdbx_strand_id
1 'polypeptide(L)'
;MAQIIQLDFNKTNSASGVIDIATVQQSCRKLKAGLIAPATEEVHTDLAVEHAAEPIKSMDDIIRISQFLIVQKRFRDNMLFIVGINFGLRISDLRSLRFTHIINDDCTFRDRFPILEKKTRNTRKHQRNRYITINTAVVEAVTLYLENTPNVRLSDYMFRSQSNNGVNENKPISKQAVDSMLKGIARDLGLGNRMATHSLRKTFAYHQMVMSGNDPRKLLLLQKMFGHSTAAQTLDYIGITSEEIDEAYRSLNLGSINHNYLVDSDIGESESLMA
;
A
#
# COMPACT_ATOMS: atom_id res chain seq x y z
N MET A 1 -44.65 4.97 -13.71
CA MET A 1 -44.79 6.44 -13.61
C MET A 1 -44.10 6.88 -12.33
N ALA A 2 -42.90 7.46 -12.44
CA ALA A 2 -42.16 7.98 -11.28
C ALA A 2 -42.80 9.31 -10.89
N GLN A 3 -43.36 9.41 -9.69
CA GLN A 3 -43.77 10.66 -9.09
C GLN A 3 -42.53 11.43 -8.68
N ILE A 4 -42.28 12.55 -9.37
CA ILE A 4 -41.29 13.54 -8.95
C ILE A 4 -41.90 14.25 -7.72
N ILE A 5 -41.32 13.99 -6.54
CA ILE A 5 -41.67 14.72 -5.33
C ILE A 5 -40.97 16.08 -5.40
N GLN A 6 -41.72 17.11 -5.70
CA GLN A 6 -41.27 18.49 -5.67
C GLN A 6 -41.19 18.93 -4.20
N LEU A 7 -39.99 19.11 -3.69
CA LEU A 7 -39.74 19.69 -2.36
C LEU A 7 -39.96 21.19 -2.44
N ASP A 8 -40.97 21.68 -1.75
CA ASP A 8 -41.35 23.11 -1.65
C ASP A 8 -40.39 23.77 -0.64
N PHE A 9 -39.32 24.38 -1.14
CA PHE A 9 -38.32 25.10 -0.33
C PHE A 9 -38.77 26.46 0.21
N ASN A 10 -40.02 26.88 -0.06
CA ASN A 10 -40.50 28.23 0.28
C ASN A 10 -41.16 28.38 1.67
N LYS A 11 -41.00 27.41 2.57
CA LYS A 11 -41.54 27.50 3.95
C LYS A 11 -40.45 27.51 5.02
N THR A 12 -39.39 28.28 4.85
CA THR A 12 -38.49 28.60 5.95
C THR A 12 -38.41 30.09 6.14
N ASN A 13 -39.38 30.64 6.88
CA ASN A 13 -39.24 31.96 7.47
C ASN A 13 -38.31 31.83 8.71
N SER A 14 -37.04 32.04 8.53
CA SER A 14 -36.16 32.49 9.61
C SER A 14 -35.02 33.31 9.01
N ALA A 15 -34.86 34.51 9.56
CA ALA A 15 -33.93 35.55 9.10
C ALA A 15 -32.44 35.22 9.32
N SER A 16 -32.06 33.97 9.42
CA SER A 16 -30.68 33.55 9.68
C SER A 16 -30.11 32.49 8.72
N GLY A 17 -30.80 32.13 7.65
CA GLY A 17 -30.25 31.22 6.62
C GLY A 17 -29.68 29.87 7.12
N VAL A 18 -29.75 29.56 8.40
CA VAL A 18 -29.27 28.34 9.00
C VAL A 18 -30.31 27.23 8.86
N ILE A 19 -30.03 26.20 8.08
CA ILE A 19 -30.88 25.01 8.02
C ILE A 19 -30.76 24.30 9.36
N ASP A 20 -31.85 24.32 10.16
CA ASP A 20 -31.92 23.58 11.41
C ASP A 20 -31.86 22.07 11.12
N ILE A 21 -30.82 21.41 11.62
CA ILE A 21 -30.59 19.96 11.49
C ILE A 21 -31.80 19.16 12.01
N ALA A 22 -32.50 19.67 13.04
CA ALA A 22 -33.72 19.05 13.57
C ALA A 22 -34.84 19.01 12.54
N THR A 23 -35.00 20.09 11.77
CA THR A 23 -36.01 20.20 10.69
C THR A 23 -35.68 19.22 9.55
N VAL A 24 -34.41 19.07 9.18
CA VAL A 24 -33.96 18.08 8.17
C VAL A 24 -34.20 16.66 8.67
N GLN A 25 -33.88 16.38 9.93
CA GLN A 25 -34.10 15.06 10.53
C GLN A 25 -35.60 14.72 10.64
N GLN A 26 -36.45 15.70 10.94
CA GLN A 26 -37.90 15.52 10.98
C GLN A 26 -38.47 15.26 9.58
N SER A 27 -38.01 15.96 8.56
CA SER A 27 -38.34 15.71 7.16
C SER A 27 -37.92 14.33 6.70
N CYS A 28 -36.70 13.88 7.06
CA CYS A 28 -36.22 12.53 6.79
C CYS A 28 -37.06 11.45 7.51
N ARG A 29 -37.53 11.71 8.74
CA ARG A 29 -38.43 10.77 9.45
C ARG A 29 -39.79 10.66 8.76
N LYS A 30 -40.34 11.78 8.25
CA LYS A 30 -41.58 11.79 7.48
C LYS A 30 -41.44 11.06 6.14
N LEU A 31 -40.32 11.22 5.46
CA LEU A 31 -40.00 10.46 4.24
C LEU A 31 -39.89 8.95 4.51
N LYS A 32 -39.26 8.53 5.62
CA LYS A 32 -39.19 7.12 6.00
C LYS A 32 -40.58 6.52 6.33
N ALA A 33 -41.51 7.30 6.88
CA ALA A 33 -42.88 6.84 7.17
C ALA A 33 -43.73 6.70 5.90
N GLY A 34 -43.39 7.37 4.80
CA GLY A 34 -44.09 7.27 3.50
C GLY A 34 -43.42 6.32 2.49
N LEU A 35 -42.24 5.82 2.78
CA LEU A 35 -41.59 4.80 1.95
C LEU A 35 -42.19 3.44 2.31
N ILE A 36 -42.98 2.87 1.39
CA ILE A 36 -43.29 1.44 1.41
C ILE A 36 -41.94 0.74 1.37
N ALA A 37 -41.66 -0.06 2.39
CA ALA A 37 -40.44 -0.87 2.39
C ALA A 37 -40.39 -1.65 1.07
N PRO A 38 -39.33 -1.54 0.27
CA PRO A 38 -39.18 -2.39 -0.88
C PRO A 38 -39.28 -3.82 -0.37
N ALA A 39 -40.05 -4.66 -1.08
CA ALA A 39 -39.97 -6.10 -0.89
C ALA A 39 -38.49 -6.42 -0.82
N THR A 40 -38.09 -7.15 0.20
CA THR A 40 -36.71 -7.51 0.50
C THR A 40 -36.05 -8.19 -0.70
N GLU A 41 -35.66 -7.40 -1.72
CA GLU A 41 -34.49 -7.74 -2.49
C GLU A 41 -33.35 -7.49 -1.52
N GLU A 42 -32.81 -8.57 -0.96
CA GLU A 42 -31.49 -8.55 -0.39
C GLU A 42 -30.60 -7.97 -1.48
N VAL A 43 -30.25 -6.69 -1.34
CA VAL A 43 -29.12 -6.13 -2.04
C VAL A 43 -27.96 -6.95 -1.48
N HIS A 44 -27.61 -8.02 -2.19
CA HIS A 44 -26.34 -8.70 -2.03
C HIS A 44 -25.26 -7.65 -2.31
N THR A 45 -24.96 -6.87 -1.29
CA THR A 45 -23.66 -6.26 -1.18
C THR A 45 -22.70 -7.42 -0.88
N ASP A 46 -22.45 -8.26 -1.87
CA ASP A 46 -21.19 -8.95 -2.00
C ASP A 46 -20.12 -7.87 -2.23
N LEU A 47 -19.93 -7.06 -1.20
CA LEU A 47 -18.64 -6.46 -0.94
C LEU A 47 -17.75 -7.68 -0.72
N ALA A 48 -17.20 -8.21 -1.82
CA ALA A 48 -16.09 -9.13 -1.77
C ALA A 48 -15.07 -8.42 -0.87
N VAL A 49 -15.01 -8.85 0.38
CA VAL A 49 -14.03 -8.33 1.34
C VAL A 49 -12.70 -8.63 0.69
N GLU A 50 -12.11 -7.60 0.11
CA GLU A 50 -10.92 -7.73 -0.70
C GLU A 50 -9.81 -8.20 0.23
N HIS A 51 -9.57 -9.52 0.22
CA HIS A 51 -8.51 -10.17 1.00
C HIS A 51 -7.12 -9.90 0.41
N ALA A 52 -6.97 -8.84 -0.35
CA ALA A 52 -5.72 -8.47 -0.99
C ALA A 52 -4.69 -8.00 0.04
N ALA A 53 -3.45 -8.46 -0.13
CA ALA A 53 -2.33 -7.96 0.65
C ALA A 53 -2.14 -6.45 0.44
N GLU A 54 -1.88 -5.71 1.50
CA GLU A 54 -1.68 -4.25 1.47
C GLU A 54 -0.19 -3.88 1.54
N PRO A 55 0.21 -2.70 1.00
CA PRO A 55 1.54 -2.16 1.23
C PRO A 55 1.68 -1.65 2.68
N ILE A 56 2.89 -1.66 3.20
CA ILE A 56 3.22 -0.97 4.45
C ILE A 56 3.52 0.48 4.08
N LYS A 57 2.58 1.38 4.35
CA LYS A 57 2.67 2.79 3.95
C LYS A 57 3.49 3.63 4.92
N SER A 58 3.44 3.32 6.21
CA SER A 58 4.15 4.06 7.26
C SER A 58 5.62 3.67 7.30
N MET A 59 6.51 4.67 7.25
CA MET A 59 7.95 4.49 7.49
C MET A 59 8.22 4.04 8.93
N ASP A 60 7.44 4.54 9.88
CA ASP A 60 7.56 4.15 11.30
C ASP A 60 7.24 2.67 11.48
N ASP A 61 6.22 2.14 10.79
CA ASP A 61 5.91 0.72 10.85
C ASP A 61 7.03 -0.14 10.24
N ILE A 62 7.67 0.32 9.15
CA ILE A 62 8.83 -0.36 8.59
C ILE A 62 9.96 -0.44 9.60
N ILE A 63 10.24 0.67 10.29
CA ILE A 63 11.28 0.74 11.35
C ILE A 63 10.89 -0.17 12.53
N ARG A 64 9.65 -0.10 13.01
CA ARG A 64 9.14 -0.94 14.11
C ARG A 64 9.25 -2.44 13.80
N ILE A 65 8.90 -2.84 12.58
CA ILE A 65 9.03 -4.24 12.14
C ILE A 65 10.49 -4.69 12.18
N SER A 66 11.40 -3.90 11.61
CA SER A 66 12.83 -4.21 11.61
C SER A 66 13.39 -4.32 13.02
N GLN A 67 13.12 -3.34 13.87
CA GLN A 67 13.57 -3.33 15.28
C GLN A 67 13.01 -4.52 16.06
N PHE A 68 11.72 -4.83 15.90
CA PHE A 68 11.09 -5.99 16.51
C PHE A 68 11.82 -7.30 16.15
N LEU A 69 12.12 -7.50 14.86
CA LEU A 69 12.81 -8.69 14.39
C LEU A 69 14.26 -8.78 14.91
N ILE A 70 14.95 -7.66 15.00
CA ILE A 70 16.32 -7.57 15.55
C ILE A 70 16.32 -7.91 17.05
N VAL A 71 15.43 -7.30 17.83
CA VAL A 71 15.29 -7.55 19.27
C VAL A 71 14.98 -9.03 19.55
N GLN A 72 14.15 -9.64 18.70
CA GLN A 72 13.82 -11.07 18.78
C GLN A 72 14.93 -11.99 18.21
N LYS A 73 16.09 -11.45 17.82
CA LYS A 73 17.19 -12.17 17.18
C LYS A 73 16.79 -12.95 15.91
N ARG A 74 15.74 -12.47 15.23
CA ARG A 74 15.23 -13.04 13.99
C ARG A 74 15.92 -12.41 12.78
N PHE A 75 17.24 -12.46 12.74
CA PHE A 75 18.07 -11.76 11.76
C PHE A 75 17.79 -12.17 10.31
N ARG A 76 17.52 -13.48 10.05
CA ARG A 76 17.10 -13.94 8.71
C ARG A 76 15.79 -13.28 8.26
N ASP A 77 14.82 -13.18 9.17
CA ASP A 77 13.51 -12.64 8.87
C ASP A 77 13.60 -11.12 8.66
N ASN A 78 14.43 -10.42 9.43
CA ASN A 78 14.76 -9.02 9.22
C ASN A 78 15.41 -8.81 7.83
N MET A 79 16.42 -9.59 7.49
CA MET A 79 17.05 -9.52 6.17
C MET A 79 16.04 -9.79 5.05
N LEU A 80 15.16 -10.79 5.19
CA LEU A 80 14.10 -11.07 4.21
C LEU A 80 13.15 -9.89 4.05
N PHE A 81 12.74 -9.29 5.14
CA PHE A 81 11.85 -8.14 5.16
C PHE A 81 12.50 -6.95 4.44
N ILE A 82 13.69 -6.53 4.86
CA ILE A 82 14.40 -5.38 4.27
C ILE A 82 14.71 -5.61 2.79
N VAL A 83 15.29 -6.76 2.43
CA VAL A 83 15.58 -7.08 1.02
C VAL A 83 14.29 -7.13 0.19
N GLY A 84 13.21 -7.67 0.76
CA GLY A 84 11.91 -7.79 0.09
C GLY A 84 11.31 -6.44 -0.30
N ILE A 85 11.30 -5.48 0.64
CA ILE A 85 10.77 -4.14 0.39
C ILE A 85 11.70 -3.24 -0.44
N ASN A 86 13.00 -3.57 -0.55
CA ASN A 86 13.96 -2.80 -1.34
C ASN A 86 14.18 -3.33 -2.76
N PHE A 87 13.99 -4.62 -3.02
CA PHE A 87 14.14 -5.18 -4.36
C PHE A 87 12.82 -5.28 -5.13
N GLY A 88 11.69 -5.30 -4.44
CA GLY A 88 10.37 -5.43 -5.04
C GLY A 88 10.21 -6.69 -5.91
N LEU A 89 10.91 -7.77 -5.58
CA LEU A 89 10.85 -9.06 -6.29
C LEU A 89 9.58 -9.83 -5.93
N ARG A 90 9.13 -10.71 -6.85
CA ARG A 90 8.13 -11.72 -6.48
C ARG A 90 8.70 -12.66 -5.44
N ILE A 91 7.86 -13.15 -4.53
CA ILE A 91 8.32 -14.04 -3.46
C ILE A 91 9.06 -15.29 -3.97
N SER A 92 8.67 -15.82 -5.13
CA SER A 92 9.36 -16.95 -5.78
C SER A 92 10.80 -16.63 -6.14
N ASP A 93 11.05 -15.40 -6.57
CA ASP A 93 12.36 -14.95 -7.02
C ASP A 93 13.18 -14.47 -5.81
N LEU A 94 12.56 -13.75 -4.88
CA LEU A 94 13.17 -13.33 -3.63
C LEU A 94 13.74 -14.53 -2.86
N ARG A 95 12.93 -15.56 -2.64
CA ARG A 95 13.36 -16.79 -1.94
C ARG A 95 14.50 -17.54 -2.60
N SER A 96 14.66 -17.38 -3.91
CA SER A 96 15.71 -18.07 -4.66
C SER A 96 17.06 -17.35 -4.65
N LEU A 97 17.15 -16.18 -4.02
CA LEU A 97 18.41 -15.46 -3.90
C LEU A 97 19.43 -16.24 -3.07
N ARG A 98 20.67 -16.21 -3.55
CA ARG A 98 21.85 -16.72 -2.85
C ARG A 98 22.78 -15.55 -2.53
N PHE A 99 23.68 -15.72 -1.58
CA PHE A 99 24.65 -14.66 -1.28
C PHE A 99 25.55 -14.33 -2.47
N THR A 100 25.85 -15.30 -3.36
CA THR A 100 26.57 -15.06 -4.63
C THR A 100 25.91 -14.04 -5.55
N HIS A 101 24.61 -13.74 -5.41
CA HIS A 101 23.97 -12.69 -6.20
C HIS A 101 24.39 -11.29 -5.75
N ILE A 102 24.72 -11.12 -4.46
CA ILE A 102 24.97 -9.82 -3.85
C ILE A 102 26.39 -9.64 -3.29
N ILE A 103 27.12 -10.74 -3.10
CA ILE A 103 28.47 -10.73 -2.59
C ILE A 103 29.41 -11.37 -3.64
N ASN A 104 30.55 -10.73 -3.90
CA ASN A 104 31.60 -11.23 -4.75
C ASN A 104 32.43 -12.31 -4.02
N ASP A 105 33.29 -13.02 -4.75
CA ASP A 105 34.17 -14.05 -4.19
C ASP A 105 35.25 -13.47 -3.24
N ASP A 106 35.54 -12.17 -3.37
CA ASP A 106 36.44 -11.41 -2.48
C ASP A 106 35.72 -10.86 -1.24
N CYS A 107 34.47 -11.29 -0.99
CA CYS A 107 33.62 -10.85 0.11
C CYS A 107 33.15 -9.37 0.04
N THR A 108 33.36 -8.70 -1.08
CA THR A 108 32.79 -7.34 -1.29
C THR A 108 31.35 -7.41 -1.80
N PHE A 109 30.54 -6.38 -1.50
CA PHE A 109 29.21 -6.29 -2.06
C PHE A 109 29.25 -5.86 -3.52
N ARG A 110 28.37 -6.45 -4.33
CA ARG A 110 28.15 -6.02 -5.72
C ARG A 110 27.33 -4.73 -5.76
N ASP A 111 27.55 -3.87 -6.74
CA ASP A 111 26.67 -2.72 -6.99
C ASP A 111 25.31 -3.18 -7.50
N ARG A 112 25.27 -4.21 -8.33
CA ARG A 112 24.05 -4.75 -8.95
C ARG A 112 24.24 -6.19 -9.39
N PHE A 113 23.12 -6.90 -9.53
CA PHE A 113 23.14 -8.27 -10.07
C PHE A 113 22.02 -8.50 -11.08
N PRO A 114 22.20 -9.40 -12.07
CA PRO A 114 21.16 -9.77 -13.01
C PRO A 114 20.21 -10.79 -12.39
N ILE A 115 18.90 -10.65 -12.67
CA ILE A 115 17.91 -11.66 -12.32
C ILE A 115 17.01 -11.97 -13.51
N LEU A 116 16.70 -13.25 -13.72
CA LEU A 116 15.73 -13.75 -14.67
C LEU A 116 14.49 -14.21 -13.89
N GLU A 117 13.45 -13.38 -13.85
CA GLU A 117 12.22 -13.68 -13.09
C GLU A 117 11.51 -14.93 -13.65
N LYS A 118 11.19 -15.89 -12.77
CA LYS A 118 10.61 -17.20 -13.12
C LYS A 118 9.30 -17.08 -13.91
N LYS A 119 8.39 -16.19 -13.51
CA LYS A 119 7.06 -16.04 -14.14
C LYS A 119 7.14 -15.50 -15.57
N THR A 120 8.13 -14.68 -15.89
CA THR A 120 8.27 -14.03 -17.18
C THR A 120 9.28 -14.73 -18.09
N ARG A 121 9.92 -15.80 -17.60
CA ARG A 121 10.96 -16.56 -18.33
C ARG A 121 10.46 -17.11 -19.67
N ASN A 122 9.21 -17.60 -19.72
CA ASN A 122 8.64 -18.25 -20.90
C ASN A 122 7.73 -17.35 -21.74
N THR A 123 7.41 -16.13 -21.27
CA THR A 123 6.42 -15.25 -21.95
C THR A 123 7.05 -14.12 -22.75
N ARG A 124 8.33 -13.82 -22.56
CA ARG A 124 9.02 -12.76 -23.31
C ARG A 124 9.75 -13.34 -24.53
N LYS A 125 9.44 -12.83 -25.73
CA LYS A 125 10.15 -13.15 -26.99
C LYS A 125 11.68 -12.93 -26.90
N HIS A 126 12.14 -12.05 -26.01
CA HIS A 126 13.55 -11.83 -25.69
C HIS A 126 13.73 -11.89 -24.18
N GLN A 127 14.43 -12.92 -23.70
CA GLN A 127 14.84 -13.02 -22.30
C GLN A 127 15.85 -11.92 -22.01
N ARG A 128 15.41 -10.85 -21.33
CA ARG A 128 16.31 -9.80 -20.84
C ARG A 128 16.46 -9.93 -19.34
N ASN A 129 17.67 -10.04 -18.87
CA ASN A 129 17.99 -9.94 -17.46
C ASN A 129 17.55 -8.55 -16.95
N ARG A 130 16.84 -8.54 -15.83
CA ARG A 130 16.61 -7.33 -15.05
C ARG A 130 17.78 -7.17 -14.09
N TYR A 131 18.39 -6.00 -14.07
CA TYR A 131 19.41 -5.68 -13.07
C TYR A 131 18.77 -5.10 -11.83
N ILE A 132 19.18 -5.60 -10.67
CA ILE A 132 18.77 -5.11 -9.36
C ILE A 132 19.98 -4.41 -8.75
N THR A 133 19.81 -3.13 -8.40
CA THR A 133 20.84 -2.35 -7.69
C THR A 133 20.71 -2.61 -6.19
N ILE A 134 21.86 -2.80 -5.54
CA ILE A 134 21.95 -3.06 -4.10
C ILE A 134 22.13 -1.70 -3.41
N ASN A 135 21.23 -1.37 -2.49
CA ASN A 135 21.32 -0.14 -1.71
C ASN A 135 21.87 -0.39 -0.29
N THR A 136 22.18 0.68 0.41
CA THR A 136 22.77 0.65 1.76
C THR A 136 21.93 -0.16 2.75
N ALA A 137 20.61 0.00 2.75
CA ALA A 137 19.74 -0.73 3.67
C ALA A 137 19.84 -2.26 3.49
N VAL A 138 19.99 -2.72 2.25
CA VAL A 138 20.21 -4.14 1.96
C VAL A 138 21.58 -4.59 2.45
N VAL A 139 22.63 -3.79 2.21
CA VAL A 139 23.98 -4.09 2.71
C VAL A 139 23.97 -4.25 4.23
N GLU A 140 23.39 -3.29 4.94
CA GLU A 140 23.28 -3.30 6.40
C GLU A 140 22.53 -4.54 6.92
N ALA A 141 21.39 -4.88 6.32
CA ALA A 141 20.59 -6.02 6.74
C ALA A 141 21.31 -7.36 6.50
N VAL A 142 22.06 -7.46 5.41
CA VAL A 142 22.86 -8.66 5.10
C VAL A 142 24.05 -8.74 6.03
N THR A 143 24.76 -7.65 6.27
CA THR A 143 25.90 -7.61 7.20
C THR A 143 25.46 -8.02 8.60
N LEU A 144 24.37 -7.46 9.10
CA LEU A 144 23.78 -7.82 10.40
C LEU A 144 23.48 -9.33 10.49
N TYR A 145 22.91 -9.89 9.41
CA TYR A 145 22.65 -11.33 9.37
C TYR A 145 23.94 -12.16 9.43
N LEU A 146 24.97 -11.80 8.65
CA LEU A 146 26.23 -12.53 8.58
C LEU A 146 27.00 -12.46 9.91
N GLU A 147 27.01 -11.33 10.58
CA GLU A 147 27.63 -11.14 11.91
C GLU A 147 26.98 -12.02 12.99
N ASN A 148 25.68 -12.31 12.85
CA ASN A 148 24.93 -13.09 13.84
C ASN A 148 24.66 -14.54 13.41
N THR A 149 25.20 -14.98 12.27
CA THR A 149 24.98 -16.34 11.76
C THR A 149 26.29 -16.92 11.30
N PRO A 150 26.90 -17.83 12.08
CA PRO A 150 28.19 -18.46 11.72
C PRO A 150 28.04 -19.44 10.56
N ASN A 151 29.14 -19.71 9.87
CA ASN A 151 29.28 -20.74 8.85
C ASN A 151 28.38 -20.58 7.62
N VAL A 152 28.03 -19.32 7.25
CA VAL A 152 27.31 -19.03 6.00
C VAL A 152 28.28 -19.16 4.81
N ARG A 153 27.84 -19.86 3.77
CA ARG A 153 28.59 -20.00 2.51
C ARG A 153 28.01 -19.08 1.45
N LEU A 154 28.79 -18.53 0.55
CA LEU A 154 28.31 -17.72 -0.56
C LEU A 154 27.29 -18.46 -1.43
N SER A 155 27.38 -19.77 -1.56
CA SER A 155 26.44 -20.63 -2.29
C SER A 155 25.12 -20.87 -1.56
N ASP A 156 24.99 -20.48 -0.28
CA ASP A 156 23.77 -20.69 0.49
C ASP A 156 22.64 -19.76 0.01
N TYR A 157 21.40 -20.24 0.19
CA TYR A 157 20.24 -19.35 0.03
C TYR A 157 20.25 -18.29 1.12
N MET A 158 20.05 -17.02 0.75
CA MET A 158 19.97 -15.91 1.70
C MET A 158 18.87 -16.16 2.75
N PHE A 159 17.75 -16.69 2.32
CA PHE A 159 16.59 -16.98 3.15
C PHE A 159 16.40 -18.49 3.32
N ARG A 160 17.38 -19.12 3.94
CA ARG A 160 17.37 -20.56 4.17
C ARG A 160 16.27 -20.95 5.14
N SER A 161 15.64 -22.09 4.90
CA SER A 161 14.69 -22.70 5.83
C SER A 161 15.38 -23.02 7.16
N GLN A 162 14.69 -22.79 8.27
CA GLN A 162 15.17 -23.15 9.62
C GLN A 162 14.55 -24.46 10.14
N SER A 163 13.75 -25.16 9.31
CA SER A 163 13.32 -26.52 9.64
C SER A 163 14.54 -27.48 9.58
N ASN A 164 14.55 -28.52 10.41
CA ASN A 164 15.66 -29.46 10.49
C ASN A 164 16.10 -29.99 9.11
N ASN A 165 15.14 -30.41 8.26
CA ASN A 165 15.44 -30.86 6.91
C ASN A 165 15.88 -29.72 5.98
N GLY A 166 15.32 -28.51 6.15
CA GLY A 166 15.65 -27.35 5.32
C GLY A 166 17.05 -26.80 5.58
N VAL A 167 17.53 -26.84 6.81
CA VAL A 167 18.89 -26.45 7.19
C VAL A 167 19.90 -27.40 6.59
N ASN A 168 19.69 -28.70 6.75
CA ASN A 168 20.64 -29.73 6.28
C ASN A 168 20.72 -29.78 4.74
N GLU A 169 19.64 -29.52 4.04
CA GLU A 169 19.56 -29.59 2.59
C GLU A 169 19.79 -28.25 1.87
N ASN A 170 20.15 -27.19 2.61
CA ASN A 170 20.29 -25.83 2.07
C ASN A 170 19.07 -25.43 1.19
N LYS A 171 17.85 -25.61 1.71
CA LYS A 171 16.61 -25.27 1.04
C LYS A 171 16.15 -23.84 1.39
N PRO A 172 15.55 -23.10 0.45
CA PRO A 172 15.00 -21.79 0.75
C PRO A 172 13.73 -21.92 1.60
N ILE A 173 13.44 -20.89 2.40
CA ILE A 173 12.20 -20.78 3.16
C ILE A 173 10.96 -20.97 2.25
N SER A 174 9.91 -21.64 2.70
CA SER A 174 8.69 -21.83 1.92
C SER A 174 7.88 -20.53 1.80
N LYS A 175 7.05 -20.41 0.74
CA LYS A 175 6.14 -19.24 0.60
C LYS A 175 5.19 -19.15 1.80
N GLN A 176 4.66 -20.30 2.24
CA GLN A 176 3.76 -20.38 3.39
C GLN A 176 4.43 -19.91 4.68
N ALA A 177 5.71 -20.29 4.91
CA ALA A 177 6.45 -19.84 6.09
C ALA A 177 6.68 -18.33 6.07
N VAL A 178 6.96 -17.72 4.91
CA VAL A 178 7.06 -16.26 4.79
C VAL A 178 5.71 -15.60 5.04
N ASP A 179 4.63 -16.14 4.50
CA ASP A 179 3.29 -15.60 4.70
C ASP A 179 2.89 -15.65 6.18
N SER A 180 3.10 -16.79 6.84
CA SER A 180 2.86 -16.96 8.28
C SER A 180 3.72 -16.01 9.13
N MET A 181 4.99 -15.83 8.74
CA MET A 181 5.90 -14.90 9.39
C MET A 181 5.37 -13.46 9.34
N LEU A 182 4.97 -12.99 8.15
CA LEU A 182 4.47 -11.62 7.97
C LEU A 182 3.15 -11.39 8.72
N LYS A 183 2.22 -12.34 8.67
CA LYS A 183 0.97 -12.30 9.43
C LYS A 183 1.21 -12.29 10.94
N GLY A 184 2.18 -13.07 11.41
CA GLY A 184 2.60 -13.09 12.81
C GLY A 184 3.12 -11.74 13.25
N ILE A 185 4.01 -11.12 12.48
CA ILE A 185 4.56 -9.79 12.76
C ILE A 185 3.44 -8.74 12.83
N ALA A 186 2.52 -8.74 11.86
CA ALA A 186 1.40 -7.80 11.84
C ALA A 186 0.54 -7.92 13.10
N ARG A 187 0.23 -9.15 13.52
CA ARG A 187 -0.52 -9.42 14.75
C ARG A 187 0.23 -8.96 15.99
N ASP A 188 1.51 -9.34 16.11
CA ASP A 188 2.32 -9.11 17.32
C ASP A 188 2.61 -7.61 17.53
N LEU A 189 2.65 -6.81 16.45
CA LEU A 189 2.82 -5.37 16.49
C LEU A 189 1.50 -4.58 16.41
N GLY A 190 0.35 -5.24 16.30
CA GLY A 190 -0.96 -4.60 16.19
C GLY A 190 -1.10 -3.76 14.91
N LEU A 191 -0.45 -4.16 13.81
CA LEU A 191 -0.55 -3.44 12.55
C LEU A 191 -1.91 -3.72 11.92
N GLY A 192 -2.63 -2.64 11.53
CA GLY A 192 -3.97 -2.73 10.95
C GLY A 192 -4.00 -3.29 9.53
N ASN A 193 -2.87 -3.27 8.83
CA ASN A 193 -2.78 -3.69 7.44
C ASN A 193 -2.65 -5.22 7.27
N ARG A 194 -3.18 -5.71 6.18
CA ARG A 194 -3.14 -7.13 5.81
C ARG A 194 -1.80 -7.51 5.21
N MET A 195 -0.86 -7.90 6.06
CA MET A 195 0.47 -8.31 5.64
C MET A 195 0.49 -9.73 5.09
N ALA A 196 1.00 -9.88 3.87
CA ALA A 196 1.23 -11.16 3.19
C ALA A 196 2.48 -11.06 2.30
N THR A 197 2.83 -12.14 1.61
CA THR A 197 4.05 -12.16 0.76
C THR A 197 4.06 -11.09 -0.34
N HIS A 198 2.90 -10.67 -0.84
CA HIS A 198 2.79 -9.59 -1.81
C HIS A 198 2.97 -8.19 -1.20
N SER A 199 2.78 -8.02 0.11
CA SER A 199 2.97 -6.74 0.80
C SER A 199 4.38 -6.19 0.62
N LEU A 200 5.40 -7.04 0.65
CA LEU A 200 6.79 -6.61 0.44
C LEU A 200 6.97 -5.88 -0.90
N ARG A 201 6.45 -6.47 -1.96
CA ARG A 201 6.57 -5.90 -3.30
C ARG A 201 5.64 -4.69 -3.52
N LYS A 202 4.45 -4.70 -2.89
CA LYS A 202 3.54 -3.56 -2.88
C LYS A 202 4.16 -2.37 -2.12
N THR A 203 4.81 -2.61 -0.99
CA THR A 203 5.56 -1.60 -0.22
C THR A 203 6.65 -0.94 -1.06
N PHE A 204 7.45 -1.73 -1.79
CA PHE A 204 8.42 -1.18 -2.74
C PHE A 204 7.76 -0.24 -3.75
N ALA A 205 6.66 -0.67 -4.38
CA ALA A 205 5.98 0.14 -5.39
C ALA A 205 5.40 1.43 -4.81
N TYR A 206 4.74 1.33 -3.66
CA TYR A 206 4.15 2.47 -2.96
C TYR A 206 5.20 3.53 -2.63
N HIS A 207 6.28 3.15 -1.95
CA HIS A 207 7.32 4.12 -1.58
C HIS A 207 8.06 4.70 -2.79
N GLN A 208 8.24 3.92 -3.86
CA GLN A 208 8.80 4.45 -5.11
C GLN A 208 7.92 5.54 -5.74
N MET A 209 6.58 5.42 -5.64
CA MET A 209 5.66 6.46 -6.10
C MET A 209 5.68 7.68 -5.19
N VAL A 210 5.51 7.47 -3.88
CA VAL A 210 5.50 8.58 -2.90
C VAL A 210 6.80 9.40 -2.96
N MET A 211 7.96 8.73 -2.98
CA MET A 211 9.27 9.41 -3.05
C MET A 211 9.49 10.17 -4.37
N SER A 212 8.75 9.86 -5.42
CA SER A 212 8.80 10.60 -6.69
C SER A 212 7.76 11.73 -6.78
N GLY A 213 7.02 12.02 -5.71
CA GLY A 213 5.91 12.97 -5.75
C GLY A 213 4.77 12.50 -6.66
N ASN A 214 4.56 11.20 -6.77
CA ASN A 214 3.57 10.57 -7.65
C ASN A 214 3.77 10.87 -9.15
N ASP A 215 5.03 11.04 -9.59
CA ASP A 215 5.36 11.28 -11.00
C ASP A 215 4.80 10.15 -11.90
N PRO A 216 3.99 10.45 -12.92
CA PRO A 216 3.48 9.45 -13.86
C PRO A 216 4.57 8.64 -14.57
N ARG A 217 5.75 9.21 -14.78
CA ARG A 217 6.90 8.50 -15.36
C ARG A 217 7.36 7.36 -14.46
N LYS A 218 7.29 7.53 -13.15
CA LYS A 218 7.62 6.49 -12.16
C LYS A 218 6.64 5.32 -12.27
N LEU A 219 5.34 5.59 -12.48
CA LEU A 219 4.33 4.56 -12.70
C LEU A 219 4.68 3.68 -13.92
N LEU A 220 5.06 4.30 -15.05
CA LEU A 220 5.48 3.56 -16.24
C LEU A 220 6.78 2.77 -16.02
N LEU A 221 7.70 3.31 -15.23
CA LEU A 221 8.91 2.61 -14.84
C LEU A 221 8.57 1.37 -13.99
N LEU A 222 7.71 1.51 -13.00
CA LEU A 222 7.24 0.38 -12.16
C LEU A 222 6.50 -0.66 -12.99
N GLN A 223 5.63 -0.24 -13.91
CA GLN A 223 4.96 -1.14 -14.86
C GLN A 223 5.98 -1.99 -15.62
N LYS A 224 7.01 -1.36 -16.19
CA LYS A 224 8.09 -2.03 -16.91
C LYS A 224 8.90 -2.96 -16.00
N MET A 225 9.24 -2.49 -14.79
CA MET A 225 9.97 -3.27 -13.78
C MET A 225 9.20 -4.51 -13.36
N PHE A 226 7.90 -4.40 -13.17
CA PHE A 226 7.06 -5.50 -12.73
C PHE A 226 6.60 -6.41 -13.86
N GLY A 227 6.72 -5.96 -15.10
CA GLY A 227 6.24 -6.68 -16.27
C GLY A 227 4.72 -6.74 -16.32
N HIS A 228 4.05 -5.70 -15.84
CA HIS A 228 2.60 -5.57 -15.93
C HIS A 228 2.20 -5.17 -17.35
N SER A 229 1.09 -5.72 -17.85
CA SER A 229 0.60 -5.42 -19.18
C SER A 229 -0.05 -4.04 -19.30
N THR A 230 -0.60 -3.52 -18.21
CA THR A 230 -1.27 -2.22 -18.14
C THR A 230 -0.80 -1.38 -16.97
N ALA A 231 -0.93 -0.06 -17.08
CA ALA A 231 -0.69 0.86 -15.97
C ALA A 231 -1.71 0.65 -14.83
N ALA A 232 -2.97 0.32 -15.16
CA ALA A 232 -4.01 0.01 -14.18
C ALA A 232 -3.57 -1.13 -13.23
N GLN A 233 -3.02 -2.23 -13.75
CA GLN A 233 -2.47 -3.30 -12.90
C GLN A 233 -1.36 -2.82 -11.94
N THR A 234 -0.62 -1.79 -12.34
CA THR A 234 0.42 -1.21 -11.48
C THR A 234 -0.19 -0.32 -10.41
N LEU A 235 -1.24 0.45 -10.73
CA LEU A 235 -1.99 1.25 -9.77
C LEU A 235 -2.68 0.38 -8.72
N ASP A 236 -3.37 -0.68 -9.12
CA ASP A 236 -3.96 -1.68 -8.21
C ASP A 236 -2.90 -2.30 -7.29
N TYR A 237 -1.70 -2.45 -7.82
CA TYR A 237 -0.57 -3.03 -7.10
C TYR A 237 0.05 -2.05 -6.09
N ILE A 238 0.07 -0.76 -6.39
CA ILE A 238 0.51 0.32 -5.48
C ILE A 238 -0.47 0.45 -4.31
N GLY A 239 -1.75 0.11 -4.55
CA GLY A 239 -2.81 0.08 -3.55
C GLY A 239 -3.44 1.46 -3.36
N ILE A 240 -4.28 1.86 -4.30
CA ILE A 240 -5.32 2.85 -4.01
C ILE A 240 -6.27 2.19 -3.01
N THR A 241 -6.35 2.74 -1.81
CA THR A 241 -7.20 2.17 -0.75
C THR A 241 -8.60 2.75 -0.79
N SER A 242 -9.53 2.05 -0.14
CA SER A 242 -10.89 2.58 0.09
C SER A 242 -10.83 3.92 0.81
N GLU A 243 -9.89 4.09 1.75
CA GLU A 243 -9.69 5.35 2.47
C GLU A 243 -9.29 6.51 1.55
N GLU A 244 -8.42 6.26 0.56
CA GLU A 244 -8.03 7.29 -0.44
C GLU A 244 -9.21 7.66 -1.35
N ILE A 245 -10.06 6.69 -1.68
CA ILE A 245 -11.30 6.93 -2.43
C ILE A 245 -12.28 7.72 -1.56
N ASP A 246 -12.47 7.35 -0.30
CA ASP A 246 -13.32 8.04 0.65
C ASP A 246 -12.85 9.48 0.89
N GLU A 247 -11.53 9.70 0.97
CA GLU A 247 -10.95 11.03 1.12
C GLU A 247 -11.21 11.89 -0.13
N ALA A 248 -11.10 11.30 -1.33
CA ALA A 248 -11.45 11.99 -2.57
C ALA A 248 -12.92 12.45 -2.59
N TYR A 249 -13.84 11.63 -2.06
CA TYR A 249 -15.24 12.05 -1.90
C TYR A 249 -15.42 13.11 -0.82
N ARG A 250 -14.74 12.99 0.33
CA ARG A 250 -14.85 13.96 1.44
C ARG A 250 -14.25 15.32 1.10
N SER A 251 -13.15 15.34 0.34
CA SER A 251 -12.51 16.59 -0.09
C SER A 251 -13.33 17.36 -1.13
N LEU A 252 -14.23 16.69 -1.84
CA LEU A 252 -15.05 17.29 -2.88
C LEU A 252 -16.36 17.88 -2.29
N ASN A 253 -16.28 19.07 -1.70
CA ASN A 253 -17.41 19.77 -1.10
C ASN A 253 -18.06 20.78 -2.06
N LEU A 254 -18.42 20.36 -3.28
CA LEU A 254 -19.06 21.23 -4.25
C LEU A 254 -20.45 21.63 -3.76
N GLY A 255 -20.72 22.94 -3.72
CA GLY A 255 -22.00 23.50 -3.28
C GLY A 255 -22.23 23.46 -1.77
N SER A 256 -21.20 23.19 -0.96
CA SER A 256 -21.27 23.38 0.49
C SER A 256 -21.48 24.87 0.78
N ILE A 257 -22.59 25.19 1.46
CA ILE A 257 -22.89 26.56 1.89
C ILE A 257 -22.04 26.85 3.13
N ASN A 258 -20.75 27.14 2.91
CA ASN A 258 -19.89 27.63 3.97
C ASN A 258 -20.08 29.14 4.08
N HIS A 259 -20.63 29.62 5.19
CA HIS A 259 -20.90 31.06 5.47
C HIS A 259 -19.68 31.98 5.36
N ASN A 260 -18.46 31.40 5.26
CA ASN A 260 -17.21 32.20 5.22
C ASN A 260 -16.99 32.94 3.89
N TYR A 261 -17.72 32.62 2.82
CA TYR A 261 -17.59 33.34 1.54
C TYR A 261 -18.48 34.62 1.45
N LEU A 262 -19.35 34.85 2.43
CA LEU A 262 -20.25 36.00 2.39
C LEU A 262 -19.77 37.21 3.23
N VAL A 263 -18.63 37.08 3.92
CA VAL A 263 -18.13 38.15 4.81
C VAL A 263 -17.12 39.08 4.10
N ASP A 264 -16.50 38.64 2.98
CA ASP A 264 -15.48 39.46 2.30
C ASP A 264 -16.00 40.35 1.15
N SER A 265 -17.30 40.37 0.88
CA SER A 265 -17.85 41.22 -0.19
C SER A 265 -18.35 42.59 0.27
N ASP A 266 -18.34 42.90 1.58
CA ASP A 266 -18.87 44.17 2.11
C ASP A 266 -17.80 45.17 2.64
N ILE A 267 -16.52 44.94 2.33
CA ILE A 267 -15.49 45.96 2.65
C ILE A 267 -14.88 46.48 1.36
N GLY A 268 -15.59 47.39 0.70
CA GLY A 268 -15.01 48.00 -0.50
C GLY A 268 -15.88 49.03 -1.20
N GLU A 269 -16.70 49.83 -0.50
CA GLU A 269 -17.25 51.07 -1.07
C GLU A 269 -17.56 52.07 0.02
N SER A 270 -16.60 52.88 0.40
CA SER A 270 -16.77 54.27 0.79
C SER A 270 -15.44 54.86 1.25
N GLU A 271 -14.80 55.57 0.36
CA GLU A 271 -13.99 56.76 0.65
C GLU A 271 -13.19 57.16 -0.58
N SER A 272 -13.81 57.87 -1.50
CA SER A 272 -13.14 58.92 -2.27
C SER A 272 -14.15 59.81 -2.95
N LEU A 273 -14.63 60.79 -2.20
CA LEU A 273 -15.20 62.04 -2.73
C LEU A 273 -15.19 63.05 -1.61
N MET A 274 -14.12 63.86 -1.60
CA MET A 274 -14.02 65.25 -1.16
C MET A 274 -12.59 65.57 -0.67
N ALA A 275 -11.79 66.09 -1.56
CA ALA A 275 -11.05 67.37 -1.46
C ALA A 275 -10.11 67.47 -2.62
#